data_f5458cb46224d0bb76cddff4e451741a
#
_entry.id   f5458cb46224d0bb76cddff4e451741a
#
_cell.length_a   1.000
_cell.length_b   1.000
_cell.length_c   1.000
_cell.angle_alpha   90.00
_cell.angle_beta   90.00
_cell.angle_gamma   90.00
#
_symmetry.space_group_name_H-M   'P 1'
#
loop_
_entity.id
_entity.type
_entity.pdbx_description
1 polymer ?
#
loop_
_entity_poly.entity_id
_entity_poly.type
_entity_poly.pdbx_seq_one_letter_code
_entity_poly.pdbx_strand_id
1 'polypeptide(L)'
;LSKIAQPDICVITNIGFCHLENLGTRDGILKAKTEIFNHMNPDGIVIVNGDDDKLSTISQVHGKRPLVFGISNKDGVYADNIKSLGLDGTSFTIHGIKTSDNYSTFDLTVPVPGHHMVYNAMAAALVGSVLGLSSIEIERGVKNLKTIAGRNNIIKENGFTIIDDCYNANPVSMKASLDVLDTAIGRKVAILGSMFELGENEKQMHYDVGMYLGTKDIDVLITAGDLAAQIAEGTRAYIDTNYNAHGCEVHDFETRDDMLKCIGHILKTGDNILIKASHGMEFTKVVEAVNCLLYTSPSPRDS
;
A
#
# COMPACT_ATOMS: atom_id res chain seq x y z
N LEU A 1 6.01 -23.15 -8.01
CA LEU A 1 6.94 -22.48 -7.09
C LEU A 1 7.08 -23.26 -5.77
N SER A 2 5.99 -23.70 -5.13
CA SER A 2 6.01 -24.45 -3.86
C SER A 2 6.92 -25.67 -3.90
N LYS A 3 6.89 -26.45 -4.99
CA LYS A 3 7.76 -27.62 -5.21
C LYS A 3 9.27 -27.29 -5.22
N ILE A 4 9.61 -26.06 -5.62
CA ILE A 4 11.02 -25.60 -5.65
C ILE A 4 11.42 -25.06 -4.27
N ALA A 5 10.54 -24.27 -3.64
CA ALA A 5 10.84 -23.59 -2.38
C ALA A 5 10.80 -24.54 -1.17
N GLN A 6 9.88 -25.52 -1.15
CA GLN A 6 9.65 -26.46 -0.03
C GLN A 6 9.70 -25.74 1.34
N PRO A 7 8.86 -24.72 1.57
CA PRO A 7 9.03 -23.82 2.68
C PRO A 7 8.73 -24.47 4.03
N ASP A 8 9.48 -24.08 5.06
CA ASP A 8 9.21 -24.41 6.47
C ASP A 8 8.21 -23.42 7.11
N ILE A 9 8.16 -22.19 6.62
CA ILE A 9 7.23 -21.16 7.08
C ILE A 9 6.53 -20.57 5.86
N CYS A 10 5.20 -20.62 5.84
CA CYS A 10 4.35 -20.00 4.82
C CYS A 10 3.58 -18.83 5.42
N VAL A 11 3.64 -17.67 4.78
CA VAL A 11 2.89 -16.49 5.18
C VAL A 11 1.99 -16.02 4.04
N ILE A 12 0.69 -15.86 4.30
CA ILE A 12 -0.23 -15.20 3.38
C ILE A 12 -0.87 -14.00 4.08
N THR A 13 -0.60 -12.81 3.57
CA THR A 13 -0.99 -11.55 4.21
C THR A 13 -2.40 -11.10 3.84
N ASN A 14 -2.86 -11.35 2.61
CA ASN A 14 -4.20 -11.00 2.16
C ASN A 14 -4.59 -11.75 0.87
N ILE A 15 -5.90 -11.77 0.60
CA ILE A 15 -6.50 -12.18 -0.68
C ILE A 15 -7.21 -10.95 -1.27
N GLY A 16 -6.42 -10.13 -1.99
CA GLY A 16 -6.91 -8.92 -2.66
C GLY A 16 -7.54 -9.21 -4.03
N PHE A 17 -7.49 -8.20 -4.91
CA PHE A 17 -8.07 -8.23 -6.26
C PHE A 17 -7.00 -8.27 -7.36
N CYS A 18 -5.76 -8.67 -7.05
CA CYS A 18 -4.70 -8.78 -8.04
C CYS A 18 -4.93 -9.98 -8.97
N HIS A 19 -4.66 -9.83 -10.26
CA HIS A 19 -4.75 -10.89 -11.27
C HIS A 19 -6.17 -11.47 -11.43
N LEU A 20 -7.22 -10.67 -11.19
CA LEU A 20 -8.62 -11.10 -11.37
C LEU A 20 -8.90 -11.58 -12.78
N GLU A 21 -8.33 -10.94 -13.80
CA GLU A 21 -8.48 -11.31 -15.20
C GLU A 21 -8.08 -12.79 -15.44
N ASN A 22 -7.01 -13.25 -14.80
CA ASN A 22 -6.48 -14.60 -14.97
C ASN A 22 -7.10 -15.62 -14.01
N LEU A 23 -7.49 -15.20 -12.80
CA LEU A 23 -7.95 -16.08 -11.72
C LEU A 23 -9.47 -16.00 -11.48
N GLY A 24 -10.16 -15.12 -12.18
CA GLY A 24 -11.61 -14.96 -12.24
C GLY A 24 -12.23 -14.38 -10.98
N THR A 25 -11.94 -14.95 -9.80
CA THR A 25 -12.56 -14.57 -8.52
C THR A 25 -11.55 -14.52 -7.38
N ARG A 26 -11.92 -13.90 -6.26
CA ARG A 26 -11.11 -13.97 -5.03
C ARG A 26 -10.93 -15.40 -4.51
N ASP A 27 -11.86 -16.31 -4.77
CA ASP A 27 -11.70 -17.73 -4.44
C ASP A 27 -10.67 -18.39 -5.35
N GLY A 28 -10.58 -18.00 -6.63
CA GLY A 28 -9.51 -18.40 -7.54
C GLY A 28 -8.14 -17.91 -7.05
N ILE A 29 -8.07 -16.66 -6.56
CA ILE A 29 -6.84 -16.10 -5.96
C ILE A 29 -6.46 -16.85 -4.68
N LEU A 30 -7.41 -17.15 -3.80
CA LEU A 30 -7.19 -17.96 -2.60
C LEU A 30 -6.60 -19.33 -2.99
N LYS A 31 -7.23 -20.02 -3.94
CA LYS A 31 -6.76 -21.33 -4.43
C LYS A 31 -5.33 -21.25 -4.95
N ALA A 32 -5.01 -20.26 -5.79
CA ALA A 32 -3.68 -20.09 -6.34
C ALA A 32 -2.63 -19.77 -5.27
N LYS A 33 -2.93 -18.90 -4.30
CA LYS A 33 -2.01 -18.57 -3.21
C LYS A 33 -1.81 -19.73 -2.24
N THR A 34 -2.83 -20.54 -1.96
CA THR A 34 -2.74 -21.70 -1.08
C THR A 34 -1.98 -22.89 -1.70
N GLU A 35 -1.70 -22.89 -3.00
CA GLU A 35 -0.79 -23.84 -3.62
C GLU A 35 0.61 -23.86 -2.99
N ILE A 36 1.00 -22.79 -2.27
CA ILE A 36 2.25 -22.75 -1.50
C ILE A 36 2.30 -23.87 -0.45
N PHE A 37 1.17 -24.34 0.05
CA PHE A 37 1.08 -25.39 1.06
C PHE A 37 1.33 -26.79 0.50
N ASN A 38 1.17 -27.00 -0.83
CA ASN A 38 1.23 -28.33 -1.44
C ASN A 38 2.55 -29.07 -1.26
N HIS A 39 3.65 -28.33 -1.14
CA HIS A 39 5.00 -28.87 -1.02
C HIS A 39 5.79 -28.25 0.15
N MET A 40 5.09 -27.64 1.12
CA MET A 40 5.75 -27.20 2.33
C MET A 40 6.14 -28.39 3.21
N ASN A 41 7.09 -28.16 4.10
CA ASN A 41 7.42 -29.15 5.12
C ASN A 41 6.15 -29.52 5.91
N PRO A 42 5.81 -30.82 6.07
CA PRO A 42 4.63 -31.23 6.85
C PRO A 42 4.66 -30.75 8.31
N ASP A 43 5.86 -30.53 8.87
CA ASP A 43 6.04 -29.94 10.18
C ASP A 43 6.13 -28.43 10.19
N GLY A 44 6.09 -27.81 9.03
CA GLY A 44 6.16 -26.38 8.84
C GLY A 44 5.00 -25.60 9.47
N ILE A 45 5.16 -24.29 9.49
CA ILE A 45 4.22 -23.36 10.13
C ILE A 45 3.55 -22.49 9.05
N VAL A 46 2.24 -22.35 9.17
CA VAL A 46 1.43 -21.45 8.34
C VAL A 46 1.01 -20.24 9.16
N ILE A 47 1.16 -19.06 8.60
CA ILE A 47 0.79 -17.77 9.20
C ILE A 47 -0.18 -17.08 8.25
N VAL A 48 -1.35 -16.68 8.75
CA VAL A 48 -2.39 -16.04 7.96
C VAL A 48 -2.98 -14.80 8.65
N ASN A 49 -3.46 -13.86 7.86
CA ASN A 49 -4.21 -12.71 8.37
C ASN A 49 -5.64 -13.13 8.72
N GLY A 50 -6.01 -13.04 9.98
CA GLY A 50 -7.34 -13.38 10.49
C GLY A 50 -8.42 -12.35 10.17
N ASP A 51 -8.04 -11.14 9.75
CA ASP A 51 -8.99 -10.10 9.32
C ASP A 51 -9.33 -10.22 7.82
N ASP A 52 -8.63 -11.06 7.06
CA ASP A 52 -8.97 -11.34 5.68
C ASP A 52 -10.07 -12.40 5.62
N ASP A 53 -11.22 -12.07 5.04
CA ASP A 53 -12.43 -12.91 4.97
C ASP A 53 -12.18 -14.26 4.28
N LYS A 54 -11.21 -14.34 3.37
CA LYS A 54 -10.83 -15.57 2.69
C LYS A 54 -9.83 -16.38 3.50
N LEU A 55 -8.80 -15.75 4.06
CA LEU A 55 -7.79 -16.44 4.84
C LEU A 55 -8.33 -16.96 6.17
N SER A 56 -9.29 -16.27 6.79
CA SER A 56 -9.95 -16.71 8.04
C SER A 56 -10.71 -18.03 7.87
N THR A 57 -11.04 -18.46 6.64
CA THR A 57 -11.65 -19.75 6.38
C THR A 57 -10.68 -20.94 6.46
N ILE A 58 -9.37 -20.69 6.50
CA ILE A 58 -8.34 -21.74 6.56
C ILE A 58 -8.21 -22.24 8.00
N SER A 59 -8.91 -23.30 8.33
CA SER A 59 -8.91 -23.86 9.69
C SER A 59 -7.72 -24.76 9.98
N GLN A 60 -7.19 -25.47 8.96
CA GLN A 60 -6.08 -26.41 9.09
C GLN A 60 -5.29 -26.53 7.78
N VAL A 61 -3.96 -26.73 7.92
CA VAL A 61 -3.06 -27.11 6.83
C VAL A 61 -2.19 -28.26 7.36
N HIS A 62 -2.15 -29.39 6.66
CA HIS A 62 -1.48 -30.63 7.12
C HIS A 62 -1.83 -31.05 8.55
N GLY A 63 -3.12 -30.88 8.94
CA GLY A 63 -3.61 -31.23 10.27
C GLY A 63 -3.25 -30.24 11.39
N LYS A 64 -2.53 -29.15 11.08
CA LYS A 64 -2.14 -28.10 12.04
C LYS A 64 -2.95 -26.83 11.82
N ARG A 65 -3.30 -26.14 12.90
CA ARG A 65 -3.94 -24.82 12.83
C ARG A 65 -2.90 -23.76 12.46
N PRO A 66 -3.22 -22.85 11.49
CA PRO A 66 -2.37 -21.71 11.23
C PRO A 66 -2.21 -20.81 12.47
N LEU A 67 -1.06 -20.15 12.57
CA LEU A 67 -0.91 -18.99 13.43
C LEU A 67 -1.62 -17.81 12.77
N VAL A 68 -2.38 -17.06 13.56
CA VAL A 68 -3.24 -15.98 13.05
C VAL A 68 -2.73 -14.64 13.60
N PHE A 69 -2.73 -13.62 12.76
CA PHE A 69 -2.53 -12.24 13.16
C PHE A 69 -3.68 -11.37 12.64
N GLY A 70 -4.00 -10.28 13.38
CA GLY A 70 -5.07 -9.36 12.99
C GLY A 70 -5.10 -8.09 13.82
N ILE A 71 -5.94 -7.16 13.43
CA ILE A 71 -6.27 -5.95 14.22
C ILE A 71 -7.64 -6.13 14.86
N SER A 72 -8.62 -6.56 14.07
CA SER A 72 -9.99 -6.84 14.53
C SER A 72 -10.09 -8.25 15.12
N ASN A 73 -9.43 -9.22 14.51
CA ASN A 73 -9.35 -10.59 15.00
C ASN A 73 -8.32 -10.68 16.14
N LYS A 74 -8.78 -11.08 17.34
CA LYS A 74 -7.95 -11.20 18.55
C LYS A 74 -7.70 -12.64 18.98
N ASP A 75 -8.01 -13.62 18.14
CA ASP A 75 -7.85 -15.06 18.47
C ASP A 75 -6.39 -15.54 18.38
N GLY A 76 -5.47 -14.68 18.01
CA GLY A 76 -4.04 -14.97 17.89
C GLY A 76 -3.17 -13.77 18.30
N VAL A 77 -2.20 -13.46 17.46
CA VAL A 77 -1.42 -12.22 17.61
C VAL A 77 -2.24 -11.05 17.07
N TYR A 78 -2.38 -9.98 17.86
CA TYR A 78 -3.14 -8.83 17.40
C TYR A 78 -2.46 -7.50 17.73
N ALA A 79 -2.87 -6.44 17.05
CA ALA A 79 -2.41 -5.08 17.29
C ALA A 79 -3.55 -4.18 17.80
N ASP A 80 -3.23 -3.29 18.73
CA ASP A 80 -4.08 -2.17 19.12
C ASP A 80 -3.25 -0.90 19.34
N ASN A 81 -3.87 0.16 19.89
CA ASN A 81 -3.21 1.46 20.12
C ASN A 81 -2.50 2.00 18.87
N ILE A 82 -3.05 1.73 17.69
CA ILE A 82 -2.46 2.13 16.41
C ILE A 82 -2.51 3.65 16.28
N LYS A 83 -1.33 4.27 16.06
CA LYS A 83 -1.17 5.71 15.90
C LYS A 83 -0.41 6.00 14.62
N SER A 84 -0.99 6.82 13.76
CA SER A 84 -0.28 7.39 12.62
C SER A 84 0.76 8.41 13.09
N LEU A 85 1.96 8.33 12.57
CA LEU A 85 3.03 9.30 12.72
C LEU A 85 3.18 10.15 11.44
N GLY A 86 2.09 10.29 10.67
CA GLY A 86 2.12 10.92 9.35
C GLY A 86 2.96 10.11 8.38
N LEU A 87 3.79 10.78 7.58
CA LEU A 87 4.68 10.12 6.62
C LEU A 87 5.90 9.43 7.28
N ASP A 88 6.12 9.61 8.59
CA ASP A 88 7.24 9.00 9.30
C ASP A 88 6.93 7.58 9.81
N GLY A 89 5.70 7.08 9.59
CA GLY A 89 5.34 5.69 9.89
C GLY A 89 4.10 5.49 10.74
N THR A 90 4.05 4.35 11.43
CA THR A 90 2.92 3.96 12.29
C THR A 90 3.43 3.24 13.53
N SER A 91 2.95 3.62 14.72
CA SER A 91 3.23 2.92 15.96
C SER A 91 2.00 2.14 16.43
N PHE A 92 2.20 1.03 17.12
CA PHE A 92 1.14 0.19 17.66
C PHE A 92 1.67 -0.73 18.78
N THR A 93 0.77 -1.29 19.58
CA THR A 93 1.09 -2.32 20.56
C THR A 93 0.73 -3.69 19.98
N ILE A 94 1.68 -4.65 19.98
CA ILE A 94 1.45 -6.04 19.59
C ILE A 94 1.15 -6.88 20.82
N HIS A 95 0.20 -7.82 20.72
CA HIS A 95 -0.23 -8.71 21.79
C HIS A 95 -0.25 -10.17 21.34
N GLY A 96 -0.13 -11.09 22.30
CA GLY A 96 -0.28 -12.53 22.10
C GLY A 96 0.89 -13.22 21.40
N ILE A 97 1.97 -12.50 21.14
CA ILE A 97 3.19 -13.03 20.53
C ILE A 97 4.04 -13.79 21.55
N LYS A 98 4.74 -14.83 21.13
CA LYS A 98 5.66 -15.60 21.99
C LYS A 98 7.09 -15.30 21.61
N THR A 99 7.83 -14.64 22.47
CA THR A 99 9.24 -14.28 22.26
C THR A 99 10.18 -15.13 23.11
N SER A 100 11.46 -15.23 22.73
CA SER A 100 12.45 -16.01 23.50
C SER A 100 12.74 -15.43 24.90
N ASP A 101 12.49 -14.14 25.10
CA ASP A 101 12.59 -13.45 26.39
C ASP A 101 11.27 -13.39 27.17
N ASN A 102 10.26 -14.19 26.74
CA ASN A 102 8.93 -14.33 27.35
C ASN A 102 8.05 -13.07 27.37
N TYR A 103 8.34 -12.07 26.55
CA TYR A 103 7.41 -10.96 26.34
C TYR A 103 6.30 -11.38 25.39
N SER A 104 5.06 -11.06 25.75
CA SER A 104 3.88 -11.33 24.92
C SER A 104 3.18 -10.06 24.44
N THR A 105 3.60 -8.90 24.95
CA THR A 105 3.03 -7.59 24.64
C THR A 105 4.12 -6.53 24.69
N PHE A 106 4.28 -5.77 23.62
CA PHE A 106 5.23 -4.65 23.53
C PHE A 106 4.88 -3.71 22.35
N ASP A 107 5.46 -2.52 22.36
CA ASP A 107 5.22 -1.53 21.34
C ASP A 107 6.15 -1.75 20.14
N LEU A 108 5.61 -1.51 18.96
CA LEU A 108 6.34 -1.53 17.69
C LEU A 108 6.14 -0.21 16.95
N THR A 109 7.17 0.22 16.25
CA THR A 109 7.10 1.35 15.31
C THR A 109 7.65 0.90 13.96
N VAL A 110 6.78 0.90 12.95
CA VAL A 110 7.16 0.66 11.56
C VAL A 110 7.41 2.01 10.87
N PRO A 111 8.63 2.26 10.32
CA PRO A 111 8.99 3.56 9.74
C PRO A 111 8.48 3.71 8.30
N VAL A 112 7.31 3.15 8.02
CA VAL A 112 6.62 3.21 6.74
C VAL A 112 5.17 3.53 7.03
N PRO A 113 4.62 4.59 6.43
CA PRO A 113 3.27 5.04 6.71
C PRO A 113 2.21 4.07 6.17
N GLY A 114 1.05 4.08 6.82
CA GLY A 114 -0.12 3.36 6.37
C GLY A 114 -0.55 2.23 7.30
N HIS A 115 -1.86 2.16 7.52
CA HIS A 115 -2.50 1.16 8.37
C HIS A 115 -2.19 -0.29 7.93
N HIS A 116 -2.06 -0.53 6.62
CA HIS A 116 -1.70 -1.82 6.06
C HIS A 116 -0.29 -2.29 6.47
N MET A 117 0.61 -1.35 6.83
CA MET A 117 1.96 -1.69 7.28
C MET A 117 1.96 -2.31 8.68
N VAL A 118 0.92 -2.08 9.49
CA VAL A 118 0.73 -2.77 10.78
C VAL A 118 0.59 -4.29 10.57
N TYR A 119 -0.22 -4.71 9.59
CA TYR A 119 -0.37 -6.12 9.23
C TYR A 119 0.96 -6.73 8.76
N ASN A 120 1.70 -6.03 7.92
CA ASN A 120 2.99 -6.51 7.43
C ASN A 120 4.02 -6.63 8.58
N ALA A 121 4.04 -5.66 9.49
CA ALA A 121 4.91 -5.69 10.67
C ALA A 121 4.53 -6.83 11.63
N MET A 122 3.23 -7.08 11.88
CA MET A 122 2.77 -8.22 12.68
C MET A 122 3.15 -9.55 12.06
N ALA A 123 2.99 -9.70 10.74
CA ALA A 123 3.40 -10.91 10.04
C ALA A 123 4.90 -11.17 10.19
N ALA A 124 5.73 -10.12 10.03
CA ALA A 124 7.18 -10.21 10.21
C ALA A 124 7.56 -10.51 11.66
N ALA A 125 6.92 -9.86 12.64
CA ALA A 125 7.13 -10.11 14.06
C ALA A 125 6.79 -11.56 14.43
N LEU A 126 5.70 -12.10 13.90
CA LEU A 126 5.28 -13.47 14.13
C LEU A 126 6.26 -14.49 13.54
N VAL A 127 6.81 -14.21 12.34
CA VAL A 127 7.91 -15.01 11.77
C VAL A 127 9.14 -14.95 12.69
N GLY A 128 9.52 -13.75 13.15
CA GLY A 128 10.64 -13.58 14.08
C GLY A 128 10.45 -14.37 15.37
N SER A 129 9.24 -14.36 15.92
CA SER A 129 8.86 -15.14 17.10
C SER A 129 9.02 -16.66 16.84
N VAL A 130 8.54 -17.16 15.71
CA VAL A 130 8.69 -18.58 15.30
C VAL A 130 10.17 -18.96 15.19
N LEU A 131 11.02 -18.04 14.77
CA LEU A 131 12.47 -18.23 14.66
C LEU A 131 13.21 -18.05 15.99
N GLY A 132 12.49 -17.77 17.08
CA GLY A 132 13.07 -17.66 18.43
C GLY A 132 13.71 -16.32 18.74
N LEU A 133 13.34 -15.25 18.06
CA LEU A 133 13.82 -13.91 18.36
C LEU A 133 13.19 -13.37 19.66
N SER A 134 13.95 -12.51 20.36
CA SER A 134 13.49 -11.74 21.50
C SER A 134 12.63 -10.55 21.07
N SER A 135 11.87 -9.98 22.01
CA SER A 135 11.07 -8.77 21.79
C SER A 135 11.91 -7.61 21.26
N ILE A 136 13.12 -7.42 21.81
CA ILE A 136 14.07 -6.36 21.42
C ILE A 136 14.58 -6.57 19.99
N GLU A 137 14.86 -7.82 19.59
CA GLU A 137 15.32 -8.13 18.23
C GLU A 137 14.20 -7.90 17.21
N ILE A 138 12.96 -8.27 17.53
CA ILE A 138 11.78 -8.02 16.70
C ILE A 138 11.54 -6.52 16.57
N GLU A 139 11.53 -5.76 17.67
CA GLU A 139 11.37 -4.30 17.64
C GLU A 139 12.44 -3.63 16.77
N ARG A 140 13.71 -4.01 16.95
CA ARG A 140 14.82 -3.50 16.14
C ARG A 140 14.66 -3.85 14.67
N GLY A 141 14.24 -5.06 14.35
CA GLY A 141 14.00 -5.52 12.98
C GLY A 141 12.91 -4.71 12.29
N VAL A 142 11.77 -4.50 12.95
CA VAL A 142 10.65 -3.70 12.44
C VAL A 142 11.05 -2.24 12.28
N LYS A 143 11.73 -1.65 13.26
CA LYS A 143 12.17 -0.25 13.23
C LYS A 143 13.21 0.04 12.14
N ASN A 144 14.01 -0.95 11.75
CA ASN A 144 15.03 -0.83 10.72
C ASN A 144 14.53 -1.21 9.32
N LEU A 145 13.23 -1.42 9.14
CA LEU A 145 12.65 -1.68 7.84
C LEU A 145 13.01 -0.55 6.87
N LYS A 146 13.50 -0.93 5.69
CA LYS A 146 13.74 -0.02 4.59
C LYS A 146 12.80 -0.38 3.44
N THR A 147 12.17 0.62 2.87
CA THR A 147 11.39 0.46 1.65
C THR A 147 12.33 0.29 0.45
N ILE A 148 11.80 -0.29 -0.61
CA ILE A 148 12.43 -0.33 -1.92
C ILE A 148 11.70 0.63 -2.86
N ALA A 149 12.38 1.10 -3.90
CA ALA A 149 11.80 1.97 -4.90
C ALA A 149 10.48 1.39 -5.44
N GLY A 150 9.49 2.25 -5.61
CA GLY A 150 8.16 1.89 -6.09
C GLY A 150 7.22 1.25 -5.06
N ARG A 151 7.63 1.11 -3.79
CA ARG A 151 6.81 0.48 -2.75
C ARG A 151 6.70 1.34 -1.50
N ASN A 152 5.79 2.32 -1.54
CA ASN A 152 5.55 3.28 -0.46
C ASN A 152 6.85 3.90 0.07
N ASN A 153 7.74 4.23 -0.87
CA ASN A 153 9.06 4.78 -0.58
C ASN A 153 8.98 6.30 -0.47
N ILE A 154 9.36 6.83 0.67
CA ILE A 154 9.33 8.28 0.92
C ILE A 154 10.65 8.90 0.49
N ILE A 155 10.59 9.80 -0.50
CA ILE A 155 11.73 10.54 -1.03
C ILE A 155 11.53 12.01 -0.65
N LYS A 156 12.44 12.59 0.12
CA LYS A 156 12.43 14.01 0.51
C LYS A 156 13.60 14.70 -0.20
N GLU A 157 13.36 15.19 -1.39
CA GLU A 157 14.37 15.82 -2.22
C GLU A 157 13.80 17.04 -2.96
N ASN A 158 14.65 17.99 -3.27
CA ASN A 158 14.33 19.13 -4.13
C ASN A 158 13.08 19.93 -3.71
N GLY A 159 12.77 19.97 -2.40
CA GLY A 159 11.60 20.69 -1.88
C GLY A 159 10.27 19.96 -2.05
N PHE A 160 10.29 18.71 -2.51
CA PHE A 160 9.12 17.82 -2.53
C PHE A 160 9.24 16.70 -1.51
N THR A 161 8.09 16.17 -1.09
CA THR A 161 8.00 14.88 -0.42
C THR A 161 7.24 13.94 -1.35
N ILE A 162 7.92 12.98 -1.95
CA ILE A 162 7.34 12.02 -2.89
C ILE A 162 7.06 10.71 -2.18
N ILE A 163 5.85 10.22 -2.29
CA ILE A 163 5.42 8.87 -1.92
C ILE A 163 5.49 8.04 -3.20
N ASP A 164 6.65 7.41 -3.44
CA ASP A 164 6.86 6.55 -4.60
C ASP A 164 6.24 5.16 -4.33
N ASP A 165 5.08 4.91 -4.91
CA ASP A 165 4.35 3.64 -4.82
C ASP A 165 3.94 3.12 -6.22
N CYS A 166 4.83 3.33 -7.20
CA CYS A 166 4.56 3.09 -8.61
C CYS A 166 4.90 1.68 -9.13
N TYR A 167 5.23 0.72 -8.25
CA TYR A 167 5.54 -0.65 -8.67
C TYR A 167 4.32 -1.37 -9.25
N ASN A 168 3.16 -1.26 -8.62
CA ASN A 168 1.89 -1.81 -9.11
C ASN A 168 0.70 -1.14 -8.43
N ALA A 169 -0.49 -1.29 -9.04
CA ALA A 169 -1.72 -0.69 -8.53
C ALA A 169 -2.90 -1.65 -8.64
N ASN A 170 -3.77 -1.61 -7.64
CA ASN A 170 -5.10 -2.18 -7.61
C ASN A 170 -6.00 -1.33 -6.71
N PRO A 171 -7.33 -1.48 -6.74
CA PRO A 171 -8.24 -0.60 -5.99
C PRO A 171 -7.94 -0.50 -4.49
N VAL A 172 -7.58 -1.61 -3.84
CA VAL A 172 -7.27 -1.64 -2.40
C VAL A 172 -5.98 -0.88 -2.11
N SER A 173 -4.94 -1.14 -2.89
CA SER A 173 -3.65 -0.46 -2.71
C SER A 173 -3.71 1.02 -3.08
N MET A 174 -4.52 1.42 -4.07
CA MET A 174 -4.77 2.83 -4.40
C MET A 174 -5.37 3.57 -3.21
N LYS A 175 -6.45 3.02 -2.62
CA LYS A 175 -7.10 3.61 -1.44
C LYS A 175 -6.16 3.70 -0.25
N ALA A 176 -5.38 2.65 0.01
CA ALA A 176 -4.39 2.66 1.09
C ALA A 176 -3.29 3.73 0.90
N SER A 177 -2.84 3.96 -0.34
CA SER A 177 -1.85 5.01 -0.62
C SER A 177 -2.45 6.41 -0.54
N LEU A 178 -3.72 6.59 -0.90
CA LEU A 178 -4.47 7.83 -0.70
C LEU A 178 -4.64 8.14 0.80
N ASP A 179 -4.90 7.14 1.64
CA ASP A 179 -4.94 7.29 3.09
C ASP A 179 -3.58 7.74 3.65
N VAL A 180 -2.48 7.26 3.09
CA VAL A 180 -1.13 7.70 3.45
C VAL A 180 -0.93 9.16 3.06
N LEU A 181 -1.26 9.56 1.82
CA LEU A 181 -1.13 10.94 1.37
C LEU A 181 -1.98 11.89 2.22
N ASP A 182 -3.19 11.47 2.61
CA ASP A 182 -4.12 12.24 3.43
C ASP A 182 -3.53 12.61 4.81
N THR A 183 -2.60 11.81 5.34
CA THR A 183 -1.89 12.11 6.61
C THR A 183 -0.79 13.17 6.47
N ALA A 184 -0.41 13.55 5.26
CA ALA A 184 0.65 14.53 5.03
C ALA A 184 0.20 15.96 5.44
N ILE A 185 1.16 16.77 5.89
CA ILE A 185 0.91 18.16 6.26
C ILE A 185 1.28 19.08 5.08
N GLY A 186 0.39 19.98 4.70
CA GLY A 186 0.56 20.90 3.57
C GLY A 186 -0.16 20.41 2.32
N ARG A 187 0.20 20.97 1.16
CA ARG A 187 -0.48 20.68 -0.10
C ARG A 187 -0.21 19.24 -0.57
N LYS A 188 -1.28 18.53 -0.93
CA LYS A 188 -1.31 17.12 -1.26
C LYS A 188 -1.67 16.93 -2.73
N VAL A 189 -0.84 16.23 -3.46
CA VAL A 189 -0.98 15.97 -4.89
C VAL A 189 -1.00 14.47 -5.14
N ALA A 190 -2.04 13.95 -5.76
CA ALA A 190 -2.11 12.57 -6.19
C ALA A 190 -1.87 12.46 -7.70
N ILE A 191 -0.83 11.74 -8.13
CA ILE A 191 -0.53 11.44 -9.53
C ILE A 191 -0.81 9.96 -9.75
N LEU A 192 -1.94 9.66 -10.40
CA LEU A 192 -2.46 8.32 -10.52
C LEU A 192 -2.56 7.88 -11.99
N GLY A 193 -2.10 6.66 -12.27
CA GLY A 193 -2.27 6.03 -13.56
C GLY A 193 -3.26 4.86 -13.52
N SER A 194 -3.45 4.23 -14.68
CA SER A 194 -4.35 3.09 -14.82
C SER A 194 -3.93 1.88 -13.98
N MET A 195 -4.94 1.15 -13.50
CA MET A 195 -4.79 -0.16 -12.88
C MET A 195 -5.12 -1.24 -13.91
N PHE A 196 -4.21 -2.21 -14.11
CA PHE A 196 -4.38 -3.28 -15.08
C PHE A 196 -4.81 -4.60 -14.43
N GLU A 197 -5.24 -5.56 -15.24
CA GLU A 197 -5.61 -6.92 -14.86
C GLU A 197 -6.84 -6.99 -13.90
N LEU A 198 -7.75 -6.03 -13.99
CA LEU A 198 -8.95 -5.97 -13.13
C LEU A 198 -10.17 -6.69 -13.73
N GLY A 199 -10.13 -7.05 -15.02
CA GLY A 199 -11.23 -7.71 -15.73
C GLY A 199 -12.38 -6.76 -16.10
N GLU A 200 -13.57 -7.32 -16.31
CA GLU A 200 -14.72 -6.60 -16.92
C GLU A 200 -15.15 -5.34 -16.16
N ASN A 201 -14.94 -5.27 -14.85
CA ASN A 201 -15.36 -4.14 -14.01
C ASN A 201 -14.29 -3.05 -13.85
N GLU A 202 -13.23 -3.06 -14.64
CA GLU A 202 -12.08 -2.16 -14.46
C GLU A 202 -12.46 -0.68 -14.43
N LYS A 203 -13.37 -0.22 -15.31
CA LYS A 203 -13.83 1.18 -15.33
C LYS A 203 -14.52 1.58 -14.03
N GLN A 204 -15.44 0.73 -13.54
CA GLN A 204 -16.14 1.00 -12.28
C GLN A 204 -15.17 1.02 -11.10
N MET A 205 -14.20 0.12 -11.09
CA MET A 205 -13.19 0.10 -10.02
C MET A 205 -12.31 1.34 -10.00
N HIS A 206 -11.97 1.92 -11.18
CA HIS A 206 -11.28 3.20 -11.27
C HIS A 206 -12.17 4.35 -10.78
N TYR A 207 -13.43 4.39 -11.22
CA TYR A 207 -14.41 5.38 -10.77
C TYR A 207 -14.57 5.35 -9.24
N ASP A 208 -14.67 4.16 -8.64
CA ASP A 208 -14.79 3.98 -7.19
C ASP A 208 -13.54 4.46 -6.42
N VAL A 209 -12.37 4.40 -7.02
CA VAL A 209 -11.14 5.00 -6.47
C VAL A 209 -11.24 6.52 -6.49
N GLY A 210 -11.77 7.10 -7.57
CA GLY A 210 -12.03 8.53 -7.68
C GLY A 210 -13.04 9.03 -6.64
N MET A 211 -14.16 8.33 -6.49
CA MET A 211 -15.16 8.61 -5.44
C MET A 211 -14.51 8.57 -4.04
N TYR A 212 -13.63 7.61 -3.80
CA TYR A 212 -12.89 7.49 -2.54
C TYR A 212 -11.92 8.65 -2.33
N LEU A 213 -11.18 9.05 -3.38
CA LEU A 213 -10.28 10.21 -3.32
C LEU A 213 -11.04 11.47 -2.94
N GLY A 214 -12.24 11.68 -3.49
CA GLY A 214 -13.10 12.82 -3.16
C GLY A 214 -13.47 12.92 -1.67
N THR A 215 -13.36 11.84 -0.91
CA THR A 215 -13.56 11.85 0.56
C THR A 215 -12.34 12.32 1.34
N LYS A 216 -11.21 12.61 0.68
CA LYS A 216 -9.93 12.95 1.29
C LYS A 216 -9.60 14.44 1.12
N ASP A 217 -8.76 14.95 1.99
CA ASP A 217 -8.24 16.33 1.91
C ASP A 217 -7.07 16.40 0.92
N ILE A 218 -7.33 16.07 -0.36
CA ILE A 218 -6.33 16.11 -1.42
C ILE A 218 -6.59 17.32 -2.31
N ASP A 219 -5.56 18.18 -2.47
CA ASP A 219 -5.68 19.45 -3.16
C ASP A 219 -5.66 19.32 -4.69
N VAL A 220 -4.89 18.35 -5.21
CA VAL A 220 -4.74 18.14 -6.66
C VAL A 220 -4.74 16.66 -6.99
N LEU A 221 -5.52 16.33 -8.02
CA LEU A 221 -5.46 15.03 -8.70
C LEU A 221 -4.93 15.23 -10.11
N ILE A 222 -3.92 14.46 -10.46
CA ILE A 222 -3.38 14.35 -11.83
C ILE A 222 -3.55 12.91 -12.27
N THR A 223 -4.26 12.67 -13.38
CA THR A 223 -4.43 11.32 -13.94
C THR A 223 -3.78 11.21 -15.30
N ALA A 224 -3.31 10.01 -15.66
CA ALA A 224 -2.83 9.71 -17.00
C ALA A 224 -3.21 8.28 -17.42
N GLY A 225 -3.82 8.18 -18.61
CA GLY A 225 -4.27 6.93 -19.24
C GLY A 225 -5.79 6.76 -19.24
N ASP A 226 -6.30 6.02 -20.24
CA ASP A 226 -7.73 5.89 -20.53
C ASP A 226 -8.58 5.43 -19.33
N LEU A 227 -8.09 4.44 -18.59
CA LEU A 227 -8.80 3.95 -17.40
C LEU A 227 -8.65 4.92 -16.22
N ALA A 228 -7.52 5.62 -16.10
CA ALA A 228 -7.29 6.61 -15.07
C ALA A 228 -8.23 7.82 -15.19
N ALA A 229 -8.73 8.13 -16.39
CA ALA A 229 -9.77 9.13 -16.62
C ALA A 229 -11.03 8.87 -15.78
N GLN A 230 -11.36 7.60 -15.51
CA GLN A 230 -12.48 7.23 -14.63
C GLN A 230 -12.23 7.62 -13.17
N ILE A 231 -10.97 7.67 -12.71
CA ILE A 231 -10.63 8.19 -11.37
C ILE A 231 -10.95 9.69 -11.34
N ALA A 232 -10.55 10.43 -12.37
CA ALA A 232 -10.84 11.87 -12.47
C ALA A 232 -12.36 12.14 -12.50
N GLU A 233 -13.12 11.35 -13.27
CA GLU A 233 -14.58 11.44 -13.35
C GLU A 233 -15.23 11.15 -11.98
N GLY A 234 -14.86 10.07 -11.30
CA GLY A 234 -15.37 9.74 -9.97
C GLY A 234 -15.06 10.83 -8.93
N THR A 235 -13.86 11.43 -8.99
CA THR A 235 -13.49 12.52 -8.08
C THR A 235 -14.35 13.76 -8.31
N ARG A 236 -14.53 14.19 -9.58
CA ARG A 236 -15.41 15.32 -9.92
C ARG A 236 -16.85 15.06 -9.48
N ALA A 237 -17.38 13.87 -9.75
CA ALA A 237 -18.74 13.48 -9.37
C ALA A 237 -18.95 13.53 -7.85
N TYR A 238 -17.95 13.11 -7.06
CA TYR A 238 -18.02 13.22 -5.61
C TYR A 238 -18.07 14.68 -5.15
N ILE A 239 -17.19 15.53 -5.68
CA ILE A 239 -17.11 16.95 -5.31
C ILE A 239 -18.40 17.69 -5.68
N ASP A 240 -18.92 17.45 -6.86
CA ASP A 240 -20.15 18.10 -7.36
C ASP A 240 -21.40 17.72 -6.55
N THR A 241 -21.42 16.51 -5.97
CA THR A 241 -22.58 16.00 -5.21
C THR A 241 -22.47 16.22 -3.70
N ASN A 242 -21.30 16.58 -3.18
CA ASN A 242 -21.05 16.72 -1.74
C ASN A 242 -20.61 18.13 -1.39
N TYR A 243 -21.52 18.93 -0.87
CA TYR A 243 -21.29 20.36 -0.52
C TYR A 243 -20.12 20.59 0.45
N ASN A 244 -19.80 19.61 1.30
CA ASN A 244 -18.70 19.67 2.26
C ASN A 244 -17.43 18.96 1.77
N ALA A 245 -17.36 18.58 0.50
CA ALA A 245 -16.14 17.98 -0.04
C ALA A 245 -14.99 18.99 -0.02
N HIS A 246 -13.78 18.51 0.24
CA HIS A 246 -12.57 19.29 -0.01
C HIS A 246 -12.47 19.59 -1.51
N GLY A 247 -12.19 20.83 -1.88
CA GLY A 247 -12.03 21.20 -3.29
C GLY A 247 -10.73 20.63 -3.85
N CYS A 248 -10.84 19.75 -4.84
CA CYS A 248 -9.69 19.13 -5.51
C CYS A 248 -9.60 19.65 -6.95
N GLU A 249 -8.45 20.21 -7.32
CA GLU A 249 -8.14 20.56 -8.71
C GLU A 249 -7.83 19.28 -9.50
N VAL A 250 -8.54 19.02 -10.60
CA VAL A 250 -8.43 17.75 -11.35
C VAL A 250 -7.89 18.00 -12.74
N HIS A 251 -6.69 17.45 -13.02
CA HIS A 251 -6.04 17.42 -14.32
C HIS A 251 -6.03 15.99 -14.86
N ASP A 252 -6.53 15.81 -16.08
CA ASP A 252 -6.65 14.52 -16.72
C ASP A 252 -5.92 14.53 -18.06
N PHE A 253 -5.04 13.57 -18.28
CA PHE A 253 -4.20 13.46 -19.47
C PHE A 253 -4.41 12.10 -20.15
N GLU A 254 -4.48 12.11 -21.46
CA GLU A 254 -4.61 10.89 -22.26
C GLU A 254 -3.39 9.97 -22.07
N THR A 255 -2.19 10.56 -22.04
CA THR A 255 -0.95 9.80 -21.90
C THR A 255 -0.06 10.34 -20.77
N ARG A 256 0.80 9.46 -20.22
CA ARG A 256 1.86 9.85 -19.29
C ARG A 256 2.78 10.92 -19.88
N ASP A 257 3.11 10.81 -21.18
CA ASP A 257 4.06 11.72 -21.81
C ASP A 257 3.45 13.13 -22.01
N ASP A 258 2.14 13.25 -22.18
CA ASP A 258 1.45 14.55 -22.21
C ASP A 258 1.38 15.15 -20.80
N MET A 259 1.11 14.33 -19.79
CA MET A 259 1.17 14.75 -18.40
C MET A 259 2.56 15.30 -18.04
N LEU A 260 3.65 14.62 -18.44
CA LEU A 260 5.01 15.04 -18.15
C LEU A 260 5.39 16.41 -18.74
N LYS A 261 4.78 16.83 -19.86
CA LYS A 261 4.97 18.16 -20.45
C LYS A 261 4.36 19.28 -19.60
N CYS A 262 3.32 18.97 -18.82
CA CYS A 262 2.53 19.93 -18.08
C CYS A 262 2.81 19.92 -16.56
N ILE A 263 3.32 18.82 -16.03
CA ILE A 263 3.42 18.58 -14.58
C ILE A 263 4.21 19.67 -13.85
N GLY A 264 5.26 20.22 -14.47
CA GLY A 264 6.07 21.30 -13.90
C GLY A 264 5.32 22.62 -13.68
N HIS A 265 4.18 22.85 -14.35
CA HIS A 265 3.32 24.02 -14.13
C HIS A 265 2.28 23.82 -13.05
N ILE A 266 2.00 22.57 -12.67
CA ILE A 266 0.97 22.19 -11.69
C ILE A 266 1.60 22.06 -10.30
N LEU A 267 2.78 21.42 -10.22
CA LEU A 267 3.47 21.16 -8.96
C LEU A 267 4.09 22.44 -8.37
N LYS A 268 4.13 22.51 -7.05
CA LYS A 268 4.68 23.64 -6.28
C LYS A 268 5.66 23.10 -5.23
N THR A 269 6.72 23.85 -4.99
CA THR A 269 7.65 23.53 -3.90
C THR A 269 6.88 23.39 -2.57
N GLY A 270 7.17 22.34 -1.84
CA GLY A 270 6.46 21.98 -0.60
C GLY A 270 5.36 20.95 -0.78
N ASP A 271 5.07 20.53 -2.02
CA ASP A 271 4.04 19.52 -2.25
C ASP A 271 4.44 18.16 -1.67
N ASN A 272 3.41 17.47 -1.12
CA ASN A 272 3.47 16.04 -0.83
C ASN A 272 2.80 15.31 -1.99
N ILE A 273 3.55 14.47 -2.70
CA ILE A 273 3.16 13.91 -3.99
C ILE A 273 3.09 12.38 -3.91
N LEU A 274 1.90 11.81 -4.06
CA LEU A 274 1.74 10.37 -4.28
C LEU A 274 1.88 10.06 -5.77
N ILE A 275 2.73 9.10 -6.13
CA ILE A 275 2.87 8.61 -7.50
C ILE A 275 2.55 7.12 -7.51
N LYS A 276 1.45 6.73 -8.21
CA LYS A 276 1.00 5.34 -8.22
C LYS A 276 0.29 4.95 -9.51
N ALA A 277 0.71 3.81 -10.08
CA ALA A 277 0.10 3.19 -11.25
C ALA A 277 0.44 1.70 -11.35
N SER A 278 -0.19 0.98 -12.25
CA SER A 278 0.26 -0.36 -12.63
C SER A 278 1.63 -0.32 -13.29
N HIS A 279 2.39 -1.40 -13.13
CA HIS A 279 3.77 -1.50 -13.62
C HIS A 279 3.93 -1.12 -15.10
N GLY A 280 3.00 -1.57 -15.95
CA GLY A 280 3.01 -1.28 -17.39
C GLY A 280 2.85 0.20 -17.75
N MET A 281 2.46 1.07 -16.81
CA MET A 281 2.40 2.52 -17.02
C MET A 281 3.77 3.20 -16.91
N GLU A 282 4.80 2.50 -16.42
CA GLU A 282 6.18 2.99 -16.26
C GLU A 282 6.26 4.31 -15.47
N PHE A 283 5.50 4.45 -14.38
CA PHE A 283 5.46 5.68 -13.57
C PHE A 283 6.75 5.96 -12.78
N THR A 284 7.73 5.07 -12.82
CA THR A 284 9.12 5.37 -12.42
C THR A 284 9.66 6.60 -13.14
N LYS A 285 9.30 6.78 -14.43
CA LYS A 285 9.66 7.97 -15.21
C LYS A 285 9.03 9.26 -14.68
N VAL A 286 7.85 9.14 -14.04
CA VAL A 286 7.20 10.29 -13.38
C VAL A 286 7.96 10.66 -12.10
N VAL A 287 8.37 9.66 -11.30
CA VAL A 287 9.21 9.88 -10.11
C VAL A 287 10.51 10.58 -10.49
N GLU A 288 11.20 10.10 -11.53
CA GLU A 288 12.43 10.69 -12.05
C GLU A 288 12.22 12.12 -12.54
N ALA A 289 11.14 12.38 -13.30
CA ALA A 289 10.81 13.70 -13.81
C ALA A 289 10.53 14.70 -12.67
N VAL A 290 9.73 14.30 -11.67
CA VAL A 290 9.45 15.16 -10.50
C VAL A 290 10.73 15.48 -9.73
N ASN A 291 11.62 14.51 -9.55
CA ASN A 291 12.91 14.73 -8.92
C ASN A 291 13.83 15.70 -9.72
N CYS A 292 13.64 15.78 -11.04
CA CYS A 292 14.44 16.68 -11.90
C CYS A 292 13.87 18.09 -12.04
N LEU A 293 12.61 18.38 -11.64
CA LEU A 293 11.92 19.64 -11.91
C LEU A 293 12.62 20.89 -11.34
N LEU A 294 13.36 20.78 -10.24
CA LEU A 294 14.03 21.94 -9.63
C LEU A 294 15.34 22.36 -10.29
N TYR A 295 15.90 21.56 -11.18
CA TYR A 295 17.08 22.00 -11.96
C TYR A 295 16.72 22.99 -13.06
N THR A 296 15.42 23.22 -13.35
CA THR A 296 14.92 24.06 -14.45
C THR A 296 14.14 25.30 -14.00
N SER A 297 13.94 25.53 -12.69
CA SER A 297 13.34 26.78 -12.20
C SER A 297 14.29 27.93 -12.43
N PRO A 298 13.87 29.04 -13.12
CA PRO A 298 14.74 30.21 -13.31
C PRO A 298 15.15 30.78 -11.96
N SER A 299 16.44 31.03 -11.82
CA SER A 299 16.99 31.72 -10.64
C SER A 299 16.29 33.09 -10.48
N PRO A 300 16.00 33.54 -9.24
CA PRO A 300 15.46 34.88 -8.99
C PRO A 300 16.38 36.04 -9.44
N ARG A 301 17.46 35.75 -10.13
CA ARG A 301 18.41 36.75 -10.65
C ARG A 301 18.19 37.15 -12.11
N ASP A 302 17.21 36.56 -12.78
CA ASP A 302 16.89 36.83 -14.20
C ASP A 302 15.62 37.67 -14.40
N SER A 303 15.23 38.48 -13.38
CA SER A 303 14.16 39.48 -13.46
C SER A 303 14.69 40.88 -13.21
#